data_e3bca7a9ead154e34d488ccabd34d257
#
_entry.id   e3bca7a9ead154e34d488ccabd34d257
#
_cell.length_a   1.000
_cell.length_b   1.000
_cell.length_c   1.000
_cell.angle_alpha   90.00
_cell.angle_beta   90.00
_cell.angle_gamma   90.00
#
_symmetry.space_group_name_H-M   'P 1'
#
loop_
_entity.id
_entity.type
_entity.pdbx_description
1 polymer ?
#
loop_
_entity_poly.entity_id
_entity_poly.type
_entity_poly.pdbx_seq_one_letter_code
_entity_poly.pdbx_strand_id
1 'polypeptide(L)'
;MFEIEYKGANAVIITTKKLRVVFDPNLEIVGGKNVPVDNDVEVVTEDRFAVVDSTPRLLFSGPGEYEVGDISLLGIPARRHIDTADDVKKSTIYKITIGEAKGVVVGNIENKLTDDQLENIGVVDFAILPVGGNGYTLDAMGATSIIRQLDPKVVIPVHYNDATLHYEVPQNGVDEFVKNLGAPVVEAGSKWKLKKITDLPDNLTVVQISKS
;
A
#
# COMPACT_ATOMS: atom_id res chain seq x y z
N MET A 1 -4.44 -17.41 5.57
CA MET A 1 -4.18 -17.47 4.11
C MET A 1 -4.89 -16.33 3.42
N PHE A 2 -4.19 -15.54 2.62
CA PHE A 2 -4.73 -14.41 1.85
C PHE A 2 -3.96 -14.27 0.53
N GLU A 3 -4.51 -13.48 -0.37
CA GLU A 3 -3.86 -13.09 -1.62
C GLU A 3 -3.91 -11.57 -1.80
N ILE A 4 -2.90 -11.01 -2.48
CA ILE A 4 -2.79 -9.59 -2.81
C ILE A 4 -2.73 -9.44 -4.32
N GLU A 5 -3.56 -8.53 -4.86
CA GLU A 5 -3.58 -8.12 -6.26
C GLU A 5 -3.22 -6.65 -6.37
N TYR A 6 -2.50 -6.28 -7.41
CA TYR A 6 -2.18 -4.90 -7.75
C TYR A 6 -3.07 -4.43 -8.91
N LYS A 7 -3.70 -3.27 -8.76
CA LYS A 7 -4.66 -2.72 -9.74
C LYS A 7 -4.18 -1.46 -10.45
N GLY A 8 -3.05 -0.90 -10.01
CA GLY A 8 -2.48 0.34 -10.53
C GLY A 8 -2.46 1.46 -9.49
N ALA A 9 -1.63 2.46 -9.68
CA ALA A 9 -1.39 3.52 -8.71
C ALA A 9 -1.20 2.95 -7.29
N ASN A 10 -1.97 3.41 -6.29
CA ASN A 10 -1.94 2.84 -4.94
C ASN A 10 -2.94 1.67 -4.76
N ALA A 11 -3.76 1.38 -5.78
CA ALA A 11 -4.86 0.43 -5.62
C ALA A 11 -4.37 -1.01 -5.50
N VAL A 12 -4.68 -1.62 -4.36
CA VAL A 12 -4.44 -3.04 -4.09
C VAL A 12 -5.67 -3.70 -3.50
N ILE A 13 -5.82 -5.00 -3.75
CA ILE A 13 -6.87 -5.82 -3.18
C ILE A 13 -6.22 -6.87 -2.30
N ILE A 14 -6.70 -7.00 -1.07
CA ILE A 14 -6.32 -8.09 -0.16
C ILE A 14 -7.55 -8.97 0.04
N THR A 15 -7.46 -10.23 -0.39
CA THR A 15 -8.56 -11.18 -0.30
C THR A 15 -8.23 -12.30 0.67
N THR A 16 -9.09 -12.50 1.66
CA THR A 16 -9.09 -13.66 2.56
C THR A 16 -10.19 -14.64 2.14
N LYS A 17 -10.42 -15.70 2.91
CA LYS A 17 -11.56 -16.59 2.68
C LYS A 17 -12.91 -15.95 2.97
N LYS A 18 -12.94 -14.87 3.76
CA LYS A 18 -14.17 -14.26 4.28
C LYS A 18 -14.43 -12.87 3.72
N LEU A 19 -13.38 -12.16 3.33
CA LEU A 19 -13.44 -10.75 2.99
C LEU A 19 -12.57 -10.42 1.79
N ARG A 20 -13.00 -9.41 1.08
CA ARG A 20 -12.23 -8.67 0.11
C ARG A 20 -12.09 -7.23 0.60
N VAL A 21 -10.85 -6.77 0.77
CA VAL A 21 -10.50 -5.42 1.21
C VAL A 21 -9.80 -4.72 0.06
N VAL A 22 -10.30 -3.57 -0.34
CA VAL A 22 -9.78 -2.79 -1.46
C VAL A 22 -9.20 -1.50 -0.92
N PHE A 23 -7.91 -1.32 -1.10
CA PHE A 23 -7.19 -0.09 -0.75
C PHE A 23 -7.13 0.85 -1.94
N ASP A 24 -7.42 2.13 -1.70
CA ASP A 24 -7.30 3.24 -2.64
C ASP A 24 -7.91 2.97 -4.03
N PRO A 25 -9.20 2.57 -4.12
CA PRO A 25 -9.82 2.06 -5.34
C PRO A 25 -10.09 3.10 -6.43
N ASN A 26 -10.04 4.40 -6.13
CA ASN A 26 -10.35 5.47 -7.09
C ASN A 26 -9.18 5.69 -8.07
N LEU A 27 -9.20 4.99 -9.18
CA LEU A 27 -8.23 5.14 -10.27
C LEU A 27 -8.63 6.19 -11.31
N GLU A 28 -9.86 6.74 -11.26
CA GLU A 28 -10.27 7.81 -12.18
C GLU A 28 -9.41 9.06 -12.04
N ILE A 29 -8.88 9.32 -10.84
CA ILE A 29 -7.95 10.43 -10.58
C ILE A 29 -6.63 10.32 -11.35
N VAL A 30 -6.31 9.13 -11.86
CA VAL A 30 -5.15 8.87 -12.73
C VAL A 30 -5.57 8.34 -14.10
N GLY A 31 -6.81 8.63 -14.52
CA GLY A 31 -7.34 8.26 -15.84
C GLY A 31 -7.59 6.76 -16.03
N GLY A 32 -7.59 5.99 -14.96
CA GLY A 32 -7.92 4.57 -14.94
C GLY A 32 -9.40 4.30 -14.70
N LYS A 33 -9.77 3.02 -14.62
CA LYS A 33 -11.09 2.59 -14.20
C LYS A 33 -11.07 2.23 -12.71
N ASN A 34 -12.04 2.77 -11.95
CA ASN A 34 -12.18 2.45 -10.53
C ASN A 34 -12.24 0.95 -10.26
N VAL A 35 -11.61 0.51 -9.18
CA VAL A 35 -11.74 -0.84 -8.68
C VAL A 35 -13.12 -0.98 -8.03
N PRO A 36 -13.97 -1.93 -8.45
CA PRO A 36 -15.29 -2.12 -7.82
C PRO A 36 -15.14 -2.48 -6.33
N VAL A 37 -15.96 -1.85 -5.49
CA VAL A 37 -15.96 -2.04 -4.02
C VAL A 37 -17.34 -2.40 -3.47
N ASP A 38 -18.34 -2.62 -4.33
CA ASP A 38 -19.71 -2.94 -3.89
C ASP A 38 -19.73 -4.22 -3.04
N ASN A 39 -20.29 -4.09 -1.83
CA ASN A 39 -20.33 -5.13 -0.79
C ASN A 39 -18.97 -5.56 -0.20
N ASP A 40 -17.87 -4.90 -0.58
CA ASP A 40 -16.53 -5.12 -0.03
C ASP A 40 -16.20 -4.15 1.10
N VAL A 41 -15.03 -4.29 1.68
CA VAL A 41 -14.45 -3.31 2.60
C VAL A 41 -13.54 -2.39 1.78
N GLU A 42 -13.86 -1.11 1.78
CA GLU A 42 -13.06 -0.06 1.18
C GLU A 42 -12.20 0.59 2.26
N VAL A 43 -10.90 0.75 2.00
CA VAL A 43 -9.94 1.41 2.89
C VAL A 43 -9.19 2.46 2.08
N VAL A 44 -9.15 3.69 2.56
CA VAL A 44 -8.47 4.76 1.82
C VAL A 44 -7.38 5.42 2.65
N THR A 45 -6.19 5.52 2.06
CA THR A 45 -5.06 6.21 2.69
C THR A 45 -5.22 7.73 2.65
N GLU A 46 -5.98 8.25 1.69
CA GLU A 46 -6.40 9.65 1.56
C GLU A 46 -7.88 9.66 1.11
N ASP A 47 -8.69 10.61 1.60
CA ASP A 47 -10.13 10.70 1.29
C ASP A 47 -10.43 10.73 -0.22
N ARG A 48 -9.55 11.32 -1.03
CA ARG A 48 -9.70 11.41 -2.50
C ARG A 48 -9.63 10.06 -3.22
N PHE A 49 -9.14 9.03 -2.56
CA PHE A 49 -9.06 7.69 -3.13
C PHE A 49 -10.33 6.86 -2.92
N ALA A 50 -11.32 7.42 -2.20
CA ALA A 50 -12.64 6.80 -2.11
C ALA A 50 -13.40 6.89 -3.44
N VAL A 51 -14.17 5.86 -3.77
CA VAL A 51 -15.06 5.85 -4.95
C VAL A 51 -16.39 6.49 -4.59
N VAL A 52 -16.74 7.60 -5.24
CA VAL A 52 -17.86 8.46 -4.85
C VAL A 52 -19.23 7.77 -4.99
N ASP A 53 -19.46 7.05 -6.09
CA ASP A 53 -20.77 6.45 -6.41
C ASP A 53 -20.76 4.92 -6.18
N SER A 54 -20.08 4.47 -5.12
CA SER A 54 -20.02 3.06 -4.73
C SER A 54 -20.85 2.77 -3.49
N THR A 55 -21.15 1.50 -3.26
CA THR A 55 -21.86 1.00 -2.08
C THR A 55 -21.00 -0.03 -1.35
N PRO A 56 -19.85 0.35 -0.77
CA PRO A 56 -19.04 -0.57 0.01
C PRO A 56 -19.83 -1.04 1.25
N ARG A 57 -19.56 -2.24 1.69
CA ARG A 57 -20.10 -2.75 2.95
C ARG A 57 -19.63 -1.89 4.14
N LEU A 58 -18.36 -1.47 4.11
CA LEU A 58 -17.73 -0.58 5.09
C LEU A 58 -16.71 0.29 4.36
N LEU A 59 -16.62 1.56 4.73
CA LEU A 59 -15.56 2.47 4.32
C LEU A 59 -14.74 2.86 5.55
N PHE A 60 -13.45 2.59 5.51
CA PHE A 60 -12.48 3.05 6.51
C PHE A 60 -11.61 4.16 5.92
N SER A 61 -11.73 5.34 6.51
CA SER A 61 -10.95 6.53 6.16
C SER A 61 -10.39 7.16 7.42
N GLY A 62 -9.09 7.40 7.44
CA GLY A 62 -8.41 8.07 8.54
C GLY A 62 -7.92 7.16 9.67
N PRO A 63 -7.27 7.77 10.69
CA PRO A 63 -6.73 7.05 11.85
C PRO A 63 -7.84 6.42 12.69
N GLY A 64 -7.56 5.24 13.24
CA GLY A 64 -8.49 4.50 14.11
C GLY A 64 -8.16 3.01 14.15
N GLU A 65 -8.85 2.30 15.02
CA GLU A 65 -8.80 0.85 15.13
C GLU A 65 -10.06 0.26 14.51
N TYR A 66 -9.90 -0.67 13.58
CA TYR A 66 -11.00 -1.28 12.86
C TYR A 66 -10.86 -2.79 12.85
N GLU A 67 -11.97 -3.49 13.08
CA GLU A 67 -12.03 -4.94 12.98
C GLU A 67 -13.19 -5.36 12.07
N VAL A 68 -12.89 -6.24 11.13
CA VAL A 68 -13.89 -6.81 10.23
C VAL A 68 -13.52 -8.24 9.85
N GLY A 69 -14.39 -9.19 10.20
CA GLY A 69 -14.20 -10.62 9.89
C GLY A 69 -12.94 -11.21 10.50
N ASP A 70 -11.93 -11.47 9.69
CA ASP A 70 -10.63 -12.04 10.09
C ASP A 70 -9.47 -11.05 9.89
N ILE A 71 -9.80 -9.76 9.76
CA ILE A 71 -8.84 -8.67 9.53
C ILE A 71 -8.99 -7.62 10.62
N SER A 72 -7.85 -7.18 11.18
CA SER A 72 -7.75 -6.00 12.02
C SER A 72 -6.89 -4.95 11.32
N LEU A 73 -7.31 -3.69 11.37
CA LEU A 73 -6.60 -2.55 10.81
C LEU A 73 -6.34 -1.52 11.90
N LEU A 74 -5.14 -0.98 11.93
CA LEU A 74 -4.78 0.20 12.72
C LEU A 74 -4.39 1.32 11.75
N GLY A 75 -5.23 2.35 11.65
CA GLY A 75 -4.95 3.57 10.91
C GLY A 75 -4.08 4.52 11.73
N ILE A 76 -2.90 4.83 11.23
CA ILE A 76 -1.88 5.67 11.88
C ILE A 76 -1.80 6.99 11.11
N PRO A 77 -1.93 8.15 11.78
CA PRO A 77 -1.89 9.44 11.09
C PRO A 77 -0.51 9.71 10.50
N ALA A 78 -0.49 10.23 9.27
CA ALA A 78 0.73 10.62 8.59
C ALA A 78 0.52 11.93 7.81
N ARG A 79 1.62 12.63 7.52
CA ARG A 79 1.62 13.76 6.60
C ARG A 79 1.79 13.25 5.18
N ARG A 80 1.07 13.87 4.24
CA ARG A 80 1.23 13.55 2.83
C ARG A 80 2.54 14.08 2.28
N HIS A 81 3.14 13.38 1.33
CA HIS A 81 4.49 13.67 0.81
C HIS A 81 4.69 15.08 0.22
N ILE A 82 3.67 15.66 -0.42
CA ILE A 82 3.79 16.93 -1.17
C ILE A 82 3.20 18.12 -0.43
N ASP A 83 3.02 18.07 0.86
CA ASP A 83 2.36 19.18 1.54
C ASP A 83 3.28 20.37 1.68
N THR A 84 2.77 21.54 1.27
CA THR A 84 3.35 22.83 1.64
C THR A 84 3.04 23.12 3.12
N ALA A 85 3.82 24.01 3.74
CA ALA A 85 3.63 24.36 5.15
C ALA A 85 2.22 24.90 5.47
N ASP A 86 1.52 25.43 4.46
CA ASP A 86 0.21 26.07 4.60
C ASP A 86 -0.99 25.13 4.32
N ASP A 87 -0.76 23.95 3.73
CA ASP A 87 -1.81 22.97 3.40
C ASP A 87 -1.40 21.58 3.86
N VAL A 88 -1.51 21.34 5.15
CA VAL A 88 -1.18 20.03 5.75
C VAL A 88 -2.27 19.03 5.39
N LYS A 89 -2.09 18.36 4.27
CA LYS A 89 -2.95 17.23 3.88
C LYS A 89 -2.58 15.99 4.68
N LYS A 90 -3.60 15.26 5.03
CA LYS A 90 -3.47 14.06 5.86
C LYS A 90 -3.41 12.82 4.98
N SER A 91 -2.56 11.90 5.35
CA SER A 91 -2.55 10.53 4.86
C SER A 91 -2.67 9.58 6.06
N THR A 92 -3.05 8.35 5.82
CA THR A 92 -3.14 7.33 6.85
C THR A 92 -2.32 6.11 6.43
N ILE A 93 -1.41 5.70 7.30
CA ILE A 93 -0.71 4.42 7.18
C ILE A 93 -1.62 3.36 7.81
N TYR A 94 -1.87 2.25 7.13
CA TYR A 94 -2.65 1.15 7.70
C TYR A 94 -1.77 -0.05 8.00
N LYS A 95 -1.61 -0.36 9.30
CA LYS A 95 -1.15 -1.68 9.72
C LYS A 95 -2.32 -2.64 9.60
N ILE A 96 -2.10 -3.77 8.95
CA ILE A 96 -3.09 -4.83 8.75
C ILE A 96 -2.63 -6.13 9.41
N THR A 97 -3.52 -6.77 10.14
CA THR A 97 -3.29 -8.09 10.72
C THR A 97 -4.29 -9.10 10.14
N ILE A 98 -3.77 -10.21 9.60
CA ILE A 98 -4.56 -11.28 8.98
C ILE A 98 -4.10 -12.61 9.57
N GLY A 99 -4.79 -13.11 10.60
CA GLY A 99 -4.30 -14.23 11.39
C GLY A 99 -2.97 -13.91 12.06
N GLU A 100 -1.91 -14.65 11.73
CA GLU A 100 -0.55 -14.41 12.28
C GLU A 100 0.25 -13.40 11.46
N ALA A 101 -0.14 -13.14 10.21
CA ALA A 101 0.58 -12.24 9.31
C ALA A 101 0.26 -10.78 9.62
N LYS A 102 1.30 -9.96 9.66
CA LYS A 102 1.22 -8.51 9.87
C LYS A 102 1.80 -7.78 8.67
N GLY A 103 1.04 -6.85 8.13
CA GLY A 103 1.48 -6.03 7.02
C GLY A 103 1.28 -4.55 7.27
N VAL A 104 1.80 -3.73 6.37
CA VAL A 104 1.57 -2.29 6.36
C VAL A 104 1.31 -1.80 4.93
N VAL A 105 0.28 -0.98 4.77
CA VAL A 105 0.01 -0.19 3.56
C VAL A 105 0.38 1.25 3.87
N VAL A 106 1.42 1.74 3.22
CA VAL A 106 2.07 2.99 3.62
C VAL A 106 1.39 4.23 3.02
N GLY A 107 0.89 4.15 1.78
CA GLY A 107 0.30 5.31 1.10
C GLY A 107 1.31 6.40 0.74
N ASN A 108 0.82 7.58 0.34
CA ASN A 108 1.64 8.72 -0.08
C ASN A 108 2.06 9.56 1.14
N ILE A 109 3.09 9.15 1.85
CA ILE A 109 3.58 9.82 3.05
C ILE A 109 4.93 10.49 2.85
N GLU A 110 5.39 11.27 3.82
CA GLU A 110 6.77 11.77 3.90
C GLU A 110 7.77 10.60 3.91
N ASN A 111 8.99 10.87 3.45
CA ASN A 111 10.03 9.87 3.25
C ASN A 111 10.72 9.38 4.55
N LYS A 112 10.14 9.70 5.70
CA LYS A 112 10.63 9.28 7.02
C LYS A 112 9.46 9.04 7.96
N LEU A 113 9.46 7.89 8.63
CA LEU A 113 8.55 7.60 9.72
C LEU A 113 9.05 8.24 11.02
N THR A 114 8.12 8.75 11.82
CA THR A 114 8.40 9.20 13.18
C THR A 114 8.53 8.01 14.13
N ASP A 115 9.13 8.23 15.29
CA ASP A 115 9.28 7.18 16.31
C ASP A 115 7.90 6.66 16.78
N ASP A 116 6.91 7.53 16.94
CA ASP A 116 5.53 7.15 17.28
C ASP A 116 4.88 6.28 16.19
N GLN A 117 5.12 6.61 14.91
CA GLN A 117 4.62 5.79 13.80
C GLN A 117 5.29 4.42 13.77
N LEU A 118 6.61 4.36 13.97
CA LEU A 118 7.36 3.11 14.06
C LEU A 118 6.89 2.24 15.23
N GLU A 119 6.64 2.82 16.40
CA GLU A 119 6.11 2.12 17.56
C GLU A 119 4.73 1.54 17.29
N ASN A 120 3.82 2.32 16.70
CA ASN A 120 2.46 1.86 16.36
C ASN A 120 2.46 0.79 15.26
N ILE A 121 3.31 0.91 14.24
CA ILE A 121 3.47 -0.10 13.20
C ILE A 121 4.06 -1.38 13.81
N GLY A 122 5.13 -1.26 14.60
CA GLY A 122 5.86 -2.37 15.18
C GLY A 122 6.40 -3.34 14.12
N VAL A 123 6.51 -4.62 14.47
CA VAL A 123 7.03 -5.65 13.55
C VAL A 123 6.00 -5.97 12.48
N VAL A 124 6.43 -5.99 11.22
CA VAL A 124 5.62 -6.35 10.05
C VAL A 124 6.33 -7.39 9.18
N ASP A 125 5.55 -8.27 8.59
CA ASP A 125 6.03 -9.32 7.69
C ASP A 125 6.11 -8.84 6.24
N PHE A 126 5.18 -7.96 5.85
CA PHE A 126 5.16 -7.38 4.51
C PHE A 126 4.79 -5.89 4.52
N ALA A 127 5.31 -5.17 3.54
CA ALA A 127 4.99 -3.76 3.32
C ALA A 127 4.55 -3.52 1.88
N ILE A 128 3.50 -2.72 1.70
CA ILE A 128 3.01 -2.23 0.41
C ILE A 128 3.24 -0.74 0.40
N LEU A 129 4.03 -0.23 -0.56
CA LEU A 129 4.35 1.19 -0.59
C LEU A 129 4.59 1.71 -2.00
N PRO A 130 4.28 3.01 -2.24
CA PRO A 130 4.56 3.67 -3.50
C PRO A 130 6.07 3.88 -3.70
N VAL A 131 6.52 3.83 -4.97
CA VAL A 131 7.95 3.96 -5.31
C VAL A 131 8.22 4.87 -6.51
N GLY A 132 7.20 5.50 -7.10
CA GLY A 132 7.29 6.24 -8.36
C GLY A 132 7.92 7.62 -8.28
N GLY A 133 7.92 8.26 -7.12
CA GLY A 133 8.64 9.51 -6.86
C GLY A 133 8.12 10.77 -7.52
N ASN A 134 9.06 11.58 -7.99
CA ASN A 134 8.85 12.87 -8.67
C ASN A 134 8.05 13.90 -7.84
N GLY A 135 8.18 13.86 -6.52
CA GLY A 135 7.55 14.79 -5.58
C GLY A 135 6.07 14.53 -5.33
N TYR A 136 5.46 13.52 -5.96
CA TYR A 136 4.07 13.15 -5.72
C TYR A 136 3.91 12.05 -4.66
N THR A 137 4.87 11.13 -4.63
CA THR A 137 4.93 10.03 -3.69
C THR A 137 6.37 9.71 -3.34
N LEU A 138 6.60 8.68 -2.52
CA LEU A 138 7.94 8.22 -2.21
C LEU A 138 8.73 7.92 -3.48
N ASP A 139 9.92 8.47 -3.58
CA ASP A 139 10.89 8.07 -4.59
C ASP A 139 11.62 6.77 -4.16
N ALA A 140 12.44 6.24 -5.03
CA ALA A 140 13.16 5.00 -4.78
C ALA A 140 14.06 5.08 -3.52
N MET A 141 14.64 6.23 -3.21
CA MET A 141 15.46 6.42 -2.00
C MET A 141 14.61 6.52 -0.75
N GLY A 142 13.54 7.31 -0.77
CA GLY A 142 12.60 7.44 0.34
C GLY A 142 11.93 6.11 0.66
N ALA A 143 11.45 5.40 -0.35
CA ALA A 143 10.88 4.06 -0.21
C ALA A 143 11.89 3.08 0.41
N THR A 144 13.14 3.07 -0.06
CA THR A 144 14.22 2.26 0.52
C THR A 144 14.48 2.62 1.98
N SER A 145 14.46 3.92 2.33
CA SER A 145 14.63 4.38 3.72
C SER A 145 13.51 3.86 4.62
N ILE A 146 12.26 3.94 4.18
CA ILE A 146 11.11 3.41 4.91
C ILE A 146 11.23 1.89 5.11
N ILE A 147 11.57 1.14 4.06
CA ILE A 147 11.74 -0.33 4.16
C ILE A 147 12.83 -0.71 5.14
N ARG A 148 13.96 0.03 5.20
CA ARG A 148 15.03 -0.22 6.17
C ARG A 148 14.62 0.08 7.61
N GLN A 149 13.68 1.01 7.83
CA GLN A 149 13.12 1.29 9.16
C GLN A 149 12.12 0.22 9.60
N LEU A 150 11.33 -0.32 8.67
CA LEU A 150 10.28 -1.32 8.94
C LEU A 150 10.83 -2.75 9.00
N ASP A 151 11.91 -3.03 8.29
CA ASP A 151 12.57 -4.34 8.16
C ASP A 151 11.60 -5.52 7.88
N PRO A 152 10.72 -5.41 6.86
CA PRO A 152 9.79 -6.47 6.52
C PRO A 152 10.52 -7.62 5.78
N LYS A 153 9.92 -8.80 5.73
CA LYS A 153 10.40 -9.90 4.88
C LYS A 153 10.01 -9.75 3.41
N VAL A 154 8.87 -9.11 3.15
CA VAL A 154 8.35 -8.91 1.80
C VAL A 154 8.03 -7.44 1.58
N VAL A 155 8.42 -6.90 0.44
CA VAL A 155 7.99 -5.58 -0.03
C VAL A 155 7.28 -5.69 -1.37
N ILE A 156 6.11 -5.07 -1.47
CA ILE A 156 5.29 -5.00 -2.68
C ILE A 156 5.28 -3.55 -3.14
N PRO A 157 6.04 -3.20 -4.20
CA PRO A 157 6.05 -1.84 -4.74
C PRO A 157 4.76 -1.56 -5.51
N VAL A 158 4.22 -0.36 -5.32
CA VAL A 158 3.05 0.17 -6.02
C VAL A 158 3.32 1.59 -6.51
N HIS A 159 2.38 2.22 -7.22
CA HIS A 159 2.43 3.61 -7.67
C HIS A 159 3.76 3.97 -8.35
N TYR A 160 4.12 3.23 -9.35
CA TYR A 160 5.24 3.49 -10.27
C TYR A 160 4.72 3.72 -11.69
N ASN A 161 5.60 4.08 -12.62
CA ASN A 161 5.23 4.36 -14.00
C ASN A 161 4.43 3.23 -14.64
N ASP A 162 3.25 3.57 -15.14
CA ASP A 162 2.34 2.69 -15.88
C ASP A 162 1.83 3.47 -17.10
N ALA A 163 2.18 3.02 -18.30
CA ALA A 163 1.82 3.68 -19.55
C ALA A 163 0.30 3.75 -19.80
N THR A 164 -0.51 3.01 -19.06
CA THR A 164 -1.97 3.00 -19.17
C THR A 164 -2.66 3.96 -18.20
N LEU A 165 -1.90 4.63 -17.33
CA LEU A 165 -2.39 5.60 -16.37
C LEU A 165 -1.80 6.99 -16.66
N HIS A 166 -2.57 8.03 -16.32
CA HIS A 166 -2.20 9.42 -16.51
C HIS A 166 -1.97 10.10 -15.15
N TYR A 167 -0.76 9.95 -14.63
CA TYR A 167 -0.39 10.58 -13.38
C TYR A 167 -0.27 12.10 -13.53
N GLU A 168 -0.60 12.85 -12.50
CA GLU A 168 -0.45 14.31 -12.44
C GLU A 168 1.01 14.75 -12.68
N VAL A 169 1.95 13.97 -12.16
CA VAL A 169 3.38 14.10 -12.46
C VAL A 169 3.94 12.76 -12.95
N PRO A 170 4.87 12.75 -13.92
CA PRO A 170 5.47 11.50 -14.41
C PRO A 170 6.06 10.68 -13.26
N GLN A 171 5.83 9.37 -13.24
CA GLN A 171 6.39 8.47 -12.24
C GLN A 171 7.60 7.73 -12.78
N ASN A 172 8.58 7.43 -11.93
CA ASN A 172 9.71 6.57 -12.26
C ASN A 172 9.28 5.10 -12.32
N GLY A 173 10.03 4.29 -13.05
CA GLY A 173 9.81 2.85 -13.11
C GLY A 173 10.21 2.15 -11.79
N VAL A 174 9.66 0.96 -11.58
CA VAL A 174 9.95 0.14 -10.40
C VAL A 174 11.42 -0.31 -10.32
N ASP A 175 12.12 -0.39 -11.46
CA ASP A 175 13.52 -0.85 -11.55
C ASP A 175 14.48 0.03 -10.74
N GLU A 176 14.21 1.32 -10.64
CA GLU A 176 15.03 2.25 -9.84
C GLU A 176 14.95 1.89 -8.35
N PHE A 177 13.76 1.61 -7.85
CA PHE A 177 13.57 1.15 -6.46
C PHE A 177 14.25 -0.20 -6.21
N VAL A 178 14.04 -1.18 -7.10
CA VAL A 178 14.66 -2.51 -7.00
C VAL A 178 16.18 -2.40 -6.94
N LYS A 179 16.77 -1.58 -7.80
CA LYS A 179 18.22 -1.34 -7.82
C LYS A 179 18.72 -0.69 -6.53
N ASN A 180 18.00 0.29 -5.99
CA ASN A 180 18.39 1.00 -4.77
C ASN A 180 18.26 0.11 -3.53
N LEU A 181 17.22 -0.71 -3.46
CA LEU A 181 16.99 -1.62 -2.34
C LEU A 181 18.02 -2.76 -2.33
N GLY A 182 18.37 -3.27 -3.51
CA GLY A 182 19.35 -4.35 -3.67
C GLY A 182 18.87 -5.72 -3.17
N ALA A 183 17.56 -5.90 -3.00
CA ALA A 183 16.95 -7.16 -2.57
C ALA A 183 16.59 -8.04 -3.78
N PRO A 184 16.53 -9.38 -3.62
CA PRO A 184 16.06 -10.28 -4.66
C PRO A 184 14.60 -9.96 -5.05
N VAL A 185 14.28 -10.19 -6.33
CA VAL A 185 12.94 -9.95 -6.90
C VAL A 185 12.27 -11.27 -7.23
N VAL A 186 11.01 -11.39 -6.89
CA VAL A 186 10.11 -12.49 -7.25
C VAL A 186 8.95 -11.94 -8.05
N GLU A 187 8.77 -12.41 -9.28
CA GLU A 187 7.62 -12.10 -10.11
C GLU A 187 6.43 -12.99 -9.71
N ALA A 188 5.41 -12.38 -9.13
CA ALA A 188 4.26 -13.11 -8.59
C ALA A 188 3.10 -13.28 -9.60
N GLY A 189 3.28 -12.81 -10.86
CA GLY A 189 2.19 -12.78 -11.83
C GLY A 189 1.08 -11.82 -11.39
N SER A 190 -0.19 -12.16 -11.61
CA SER A 190 -1.34 -11.30 -11.30
C SER A 190 -1.66 -11.18 -9.81
N LYS A 191 -1.08 -12.02 -8.95
CA LYS A 191 -1.32 -11.99 -7.49
C LYS A 191 -0.24 -12.72 -6.70
N TRP A 192 0.06 -12.16 -5.53
CA TRP A 192 0.88 -12.84 -4.52
C TRP A 192 -0.01 -13.53 -3.49
N LYS A 193 0.36 -14.77 -3.11
CA LYS A 193 -0.40 -15.59 -2.16
C LYS A 193 0.47 -16.00 -0.98
N LEU A 194 0.02 -15.70 0.23
CA LEU A 194 0.60 -16.23 1.46
C LEU A 194 -0.33 -17.30 2.04
N LYS A 195 0.10 -18.57 2.00
CA LYS A 195 -0.69 -19.70 2.52
C LYS A 195 -0.43 -19.92 4.01
N LYS A 196 0.82 -19.79 4.45
CA LYS A 196 1.24 -19.92 5.85
C LYS A 196 2.31 -18.86 6.14
N ILE A 197 2.43 -18.45 7.38
CA ILE A 197 3.48 -17.51 7.81
C ILE A 197 4.90 -18.07 7.55
N THR A 198 5.04 -19.38 7.60
CA THR A 198 6.29 -20.09 7.30
C THR A 198 6.68 -20.09 5.82
N ASP A 199 5.80 -19.65 4.92
CA ASP A 199 6.09 -19.53 3.48
C ASP A 199 6.75 -18.17 3.15
N LEU A 200 6.90 -17.29 4.14
CA LEU A 200 7.65 -16.03 3.97
C LEU A 200 9.13 -16.31 3.74
N PRO A 201 9.79 -15.52 2.91
CA PRO A 201 11.23 -15.64 2.70
C PRO A 201 12.00 -15.34 4.00
N ASP A 202 13.20 -15.94 4.12
CA ASP A 202 14.09 -15.69 5.25
C ASP A 202 14.69 -14.27 5.21
N ASN A 203 14.90 -13.75 4.01
CA ASN A 203 15.48 -12.42 3.78
C ASN A 203 14.50 -11.52 3.05
N LEU A 204 14.68 -10.19 3.21
CA LEU A 204 13.92 -9.19 2.48
C LEU A 204 13.87 -9.51 0.98
N THR A 205 12.67 -9.58 0.44
CA THR A 205 12.41 -9.92 -0.96
C THR A 205 11.39 -8.94 -1.56
N VAL A 206 11.69 -8.41 -2.73
CA VAL A 206 10.72 -7.64 -3.52
C VAL A 206 9.78 -8.61 -4.22
N VAL A 207 8.49 -8.48 -3.99
CA VAL A 207 7.46 -9.22 -4.73
C VAL A 207 6.78 -8.28 -5.70
N GLN A 208 7.06 -8.45 -6.98
CA GLN A 208 6.47 -7.66 -8.03
C GLN A 208 5.21 -8.33 -8.56
N ILE A 209 4.07 -7.65 -8.41
CA ILE A 209 2.76 -8.13 -8.87
C ILE A 209 2.42 -7.38 -10.15
N SER A 210 2.12 -8.13 -11.22
CA SER A 210 1.63 -7.53 -12.47
C SER A 210 0.26 -6.91 -12.27
N LYS A 211 0.06 -5.70 -12.77
CA LYS A 211 -1.26 -5.05 -12.76
C LYS A 211 -2.30 -5.92 -13.48
N SER A 212 -3.45 -6.10 -12.88
CA SER A 212 -4.53 -6.95 -13.36
C SER A 212 -5.89 -6.21 -13.45
#